data_42fbd2c3ce236e78b34b901027cbdac5
#
_entry.id   42fbd2c3ce236e78b34b901027cbdac5
#
_cell.length_a   1.000
_cell.length_b   1.000
_cell.length_c   1.000
_cell.angle_alpha   90.00
_cell.angle_beta   90.00
_cell.angle_gamma   90.00
#
_symmetry.space_group_name_H-M   'P 1'
#
loop_
_entity.id
_entity.type
_entity.pdbx_description
1 polymer ?
#
loop_
_entity_poly.entity_id
_entity_poly.type
_entity_poly.pdbx_seq_one_letter_code
_entity_poly.pdbx_strand_id
1 'polypeptide(L)'
;MDIELRRAPTDEEIESICAAAEEAARKFILSKISLKKLEDLDLSIEAVGDKPLSVTVKVAVETDLGDAELKTIIDKATDAAFAAAEAKVRELSLCDTSSN
;
A
#
# COMPACT_ATOMS: atom_id res chain seq x y z
N MET A 1 6.12 -7.23 -1.60
CA MET A 1 7.25 -6.58 -0.92
C MET A 1 7.49 -7.25 0.41
N ASP A 2 8.74 -7.53 0.72
CA ASP A 2 9.11 -8.15 1.98
C ASP A 2 9.75 -7.12 2.90
N ILE A 3 9.27 -7.05 4.13
CA ILE A 3 9.79 -6.12 5.12
C ILE A 3 10.39 -6.90 6.28
N GLU A 4 11.66 -6.65 6.56
CA GLU A 4 12.34 -7.30 7.69
C GLU A 4 11.86 -6.68 8.99
N LEU A 5 11.40 -7.54 9.90
CA LEU A 5 10.89 -7.13 11.20
C LEU A 5 11.78 -7.69 12.30
N ARG A 6 11.91 -6.96 13.39
CA ARG A 6 12.66 -7.43 14.54
C ARG A 6 11.81 -8.22 15.55
N ARG A 7 10.48 -8.14 15.39
CA ARG A 7 9.56 -8.94 16.19
C ARG A 7 8.30 -9.20 15.37
N ALA A 8 7.54 -10.21 15.76
CA ALA A 8 6.28 -10.51 15.06
C ALA A 8 5.26 -9.42 15.35
N PRO A 9 4.55 -8.94 14.31
CA PRO A 9 3.50 -7.95 14.51
C PRO A 9 2.25 -8.60 15.11
N THR A 10 1.48 -7.82 15.86
CA THR A 10 0.17 -8.26 16.32
C THR A 10 -0.83 -8.13 15.17
N ASP A 11 -2.00 -8.77 15.32
CA ASP A 11 -3.05 -8.65 14.31
C ASP A 11 -3.47 -7.20 14.12
N GLU A 12 -3.56 -6.43 15.19
CA GLU A 12 -3.90 -5.01 15.12
C GLU A 12 -2.85 -4.21 14.37
N GLU A 13 -1.58 -4.55 14.56
CA GLU A 13 -0.49 -3.90 13.85
C GLU A 13 -0.52 -4.22 12.37
N ILE A 14 -0.83 -5.47 12.02
CA ILE A 14 -0.97 -5.86 10.62
C ILE A 14 -2.13 -5.09 9.97
N GLU A 15 -3.26 -4.97 10.66
CA GLU A 15 -4.39 -4.19 10.16
C GLU A 15 -4.02 -2.73 9.93
N SER A 16 -3.25 -2.15 10.85
CA SER A 16 -2.80 -0.76 10.72
C SER A 16 -1.89 -0.58 9.50
N ILE A 17 -1.00 -1.53 9.27
CA ILE A 17 -0.10 -1.49 8.11
C ILE A 17 -0.91 -1.57 6.81
N CYS A 18 -1.86 -2.50 6.75
CA CYS A 18 -2.70 -2.65 5.56
C CYS A 18 -3.58 -1.43 5.33
N ALA A 19 -4.14 -0.86 6.39
CA ALA A 19 -4.97 0.33 6.29
C ALA A 19 -4.18 1.53 5.78
N ALA A 20 -2.94 1.70 6.27
CA ALA A 20 -2.09 2.79 5.82
C ALA A 20 -1.74 2.65 4.33
N ALA A 21 -1.43 1.44 3.89
CA ALA A 21 -1.12 1.17 2.49
C ALA A 21 -2.33 1.43 1.60
N GLU A 22 -3.50 0.95 2.00
CA GLU A 22 -4.73 1.15 1.24
C GLU A 22 -5.07 2.63 1.12
N GLU A 23 -4.99 3.36 2.21
CA GLU A 23 -5.29 4.78 2.19
C GLU A 23 -4.35 5.56 1.27
N ALA A 24 -3.06 5.25 1.33
CA ALA A 24 -2.07 5.93 0.48
C ALA A 24 -2.34 5.66 -1.01
N ALA A 25 -2.65 4.42 -1.37
CA ALA A 25 -2.96 4.08 -2.75
C ALA A 25 -4.24 4.77 -3.22
N ARG A 26 -5.27 4.76 -2.38
CA ARG A 26 -6.55 5.41 -2.70
C ARG A 26 -6.37 6.90 -2.91
N LYS A 27 -5.69 7.57 -2.00
CA LYS A 27 -5.44 9.00 -2.13
C LYS A 27 -4.68 9.34 -3.40
N PHE A 28 -3.68 8.55 -3.73
CA PHE A 28 -2.92 8.78 -4.95
C PHE A 28 -3.82 8.68 -6.18
N ILE A 29 -4.60 7.60 -6.27
CA ILE A 29 -5.48 7.37 -7.42
C ILE A 29 -6.49 8.50 -7.56
N LEU A 30 -7.12 8.89 -6.45
CA LEU A 30 -8.12 9.96 -6.48
C LEU A 30 -7.52 11.33 -6.77
N SER A 31 -6.22 11.50 -6.57
CA SER A 31 -5.53 12.73 -6.95
C SER A 31 -5.27 12.80 -8.45
N LYS A 32 -5.29 11.68 -9.14
CA LYS A 32 -5.00 11.59 -10.57
C LYS A 32 -6.24 11.35 -11.43
N ILE A 33 -7.25 10.69 -10.89
CA ILE A 33 -8.48 10.37 -11.62
C ILE A 33 -9.65 10.99 -10.86
N SER A 34 -10.41 11.87 -11.51
CA SER A 34 -11.55 12.49 -10.85
C SER A 34 -12.62 11.43 -10.59
N LEU A 35 -13.40 11.64 -9.53
CA LEU A 35 -14.49 10.72 -9.20
C LEU A 35 -15.48 10.55 -10.33
N LYS A 36 -15.64 11.57 -11.16
CA LYS A 36 -16.55 11.51 -12.31
C LYS A 36 -16.09 10.54 -13.39
N LYS A 37 -14.77 10.32 -13.48
CA LYS A 37 -14.19 9.42 -14.48
C LYS A 37 -13.88 8.05 -13.92
N LEU A 38 -13.95 7.89 -12.61
CA LEU A 38 -13.66 6.64 -11.95
C LEU A 38 -14.92 5.79 -11.89
N GLU A 39 -14.96 4.72 -12.68
CA GLU A 39 -16.11 3.82 -12.72
C GLU A 39 -16.06 2.80 -11.59
N ASP A 40 -14.88 2.28 -11.32
CA ASP A 40 -14.71 1.31 -10.24
C ASP A 40 -13.27 1.36 -9.73
N LEU A 41 -13.10 1.14 -8.44
CA LEU A 41 -11.80 1.09 -7.80
C LEU A 41 -11.81 -0.03 -6.77
N ASP A 42 -10.92 -1.00 -6.95
CA ASP A 42 -10.79 -2.11 -6.03
C ASP A 42 -9.34 -2.18 -5.56
N LEU A 43 -9.16 -2.10 -4.25
CA LEU A 43 -7.86 -2.18 -3.62
C LEU A 43 -7.83 -3.34 -2.65
N SER A 44 -6.79 -4.18 -2.77
CA SER A 44 -6.63 -5.32 -1.87
C SER A 44 -5.19 -5.32 -1.37
N ILE A 45 -5.04 -5.30 -0.06
CA ILE A 45 -3.73 -5.33 0.59
C ILE A 45 -3.68 -6.57 1.47
N GLU A 46 -2.68 -7.40 1.27
CA GLU A 46 -2.47 -8.58 2.10
C GLU A 46 -1.09 -8.50 2.76
N ALA A 47 -1.04 -8.88 4.02
CA ALA A 47 0.23 -8.96 4.74
C ALA A 47 0.29 -10.31 5.43
N VAL A 48 1.30 -11.11 5.11
CA VAL A 48 1.48 -12.44 5.68
C VAL A 48 2.91 -12.64 6.14
N GLY A 49 3.07 -13.51 7.13
CA GLY A 49 4.39 -13.79 7.68
C GLY A 49 4.75 -12.82 8.80
N ASP A 50 5.92 -13.00 9.37
CA ASP A 50 6.39 -12.11 10.43
C ASP A 50 7.86 -11.73 10.29
N LYS A 51 8.70 -12.60 9.74
CA LYS A 51 10.14 -12.35 9.57
C LYS A 51 10.65 -13.03 8.30
N PRO A 52 10.46 -12.44 7.15
CA PRO A 52 9.93 -11.10 6.86
C PRO A 52 8.41 -11.06 6.79
N LEU A 53 7.86 -9.87 6.89
CA LEU A 53 6.46 -9.62 6.60
C LEU A 53 6.33 -9.40 5.09
N SER A 54 5.52 -10.21 4.45
CA SER A 54 5.30 -10.10 3.01
C SER A 54 4.02 -9.30 2.75
N VAL A 55 4.14 -8.18 2.04
CA VAL A 55 3.02 -7.31 1.73
C VAL A 55 2.74 -7.37 0.23
N THR A 56 1.50 -7.67 -0.11
CA THR A 56 1.04 -7.74 -1.49
C THR A 56 -0.04 -6.70 -1.72
N VAL A 57 0.10 -5.92 -2.78
CA VAL A 57 -0.86 -4.88 -3.14
C VAL A 57 -1.46 -5.20 -4.49
N LYS A 58 -2.79 -5.25 -4.56
CA LYS A 58 -3.52 -5.46 -5.80
C LYS A 58 -4.41 -4.25 -6.04
N VAL A 59 -4.30 -3.67 -7.22
CA VAL A 59 -5.08 -2.49 -7.59
C VAL A 59 -5.80 -2.78 -8.89
N ALA A 60 -7.12 -2.61 -8.89
CA ALA A 60 -7.94 -2.73 -10.08
C ALA A 60 -8.74 -1.43 -10.24
N VAL A 61 -8.63 -0.80 -11.39
CA VAL A 61 -9.29 0.47 -11.66
C VAL A 61 -10.02 0.39 -12.98
N GLU A 62 -11.29 0.76 -12.99
CA GLU A 62 -12.07 0.91 -14.21
C GLU A 62 -12.31 2.38 -14.47
N THR A 63 -11.87 2.85 -15.62
CA THR A 63 -11.99 4.24 -16.04
C THR A 63 -11.85 4.30 -17.56
N ASP A 64 -12.20 5.45 -18.13
CA ASP A 64 -12.04 5.66 -19.56
C ASP A 64 -10.69 6.23 -19.98
N LEU A 65 -9.73 6.27 -19.06
CA LEU A 65 -8.39 6.72 -19.37
C LEU A 65 -7.67 5.69 -20.27
N GLY A 66 -6.67 6.15 -21.01
CA GLY A 66 -5.86 5.27 -21.83
C GLY A 66 -5.06 4.28 -21.01
N ASP A 67 -4.80 3.10 -21.57
CA ASP A 67 -4.12 2.02 -20.87
C ASP A 67 -2.74 2.40 -20.35
N ALA A 68 -1.97 3.15 -21.14
CA ALA A 68 -0.62 3.53 -20.73
C ALA A 68 -0.64 4.49 -19.54
N GLU A 69 -1.56 5.45 -19.55
CA GLU A 69 -1.71 6.39 -18.45
C GLU A 69 -2.20 5.68 -17.19
N LEU A 70 -3.17 4.79 -17.35
CA LEU A 70 -3.72 4.01 -16.24
C LEU A 70 -2.65 3.14 -15.61
N LYS A 71 -1.83 2.48 -16.41
CA LYS A 71 -0.75 1.65 -15.89
C LYS A 71 0.23 2.45 -15.04
N THR A 72 0.58 3.65 -15.50
CA THR A 72 1.47 4.52 -14.74
C THR A 72 0.86 4.91 -13.39
N ILE A 73 -0.43 5.23 -13.39
CA ILE A 73 -1.14 5.58 -12.16
C ILE A 73 -1.16 4.39 -11.19
N ILE A 74 -1.47 3.20 -11.69
CA ILE A 74 -1.50 1.99 -10.86
C ILE A 74 -0.13 1.68 -10.29
N ASP A 75 0.93 1.77 -11.10
CA ASP A 75 2.29 1.50 -10.63
C ASP A 75 2.69 2.47 -9.52
N LYS A 76 2.39 3.75 -9.69
CA LYS A 76 2.71 4.75 -8.68
C LYS A 76 1.86 4.61 -7.43
N ALA A 77 0.60 4.21 -7.57
CA ALA A 77 -0.26 3.95 -6.42
C ALA A 77 0.28 2.77 -5.61
N THR A 78 0.76 1.74 -6.30
CA THR A 78 1.37 0.58 -5.65
C THR A 78 2.62 1.00 -4.88
N ASP A 79 3.47 1.83 -5.48
CA ASP A 79 4.65 2.35 -4.80
C ASP A 79 4.27 3.17 -3.57
N ALA A 80 3.22 3.98 -3.67
CA ALA A 80 2.74 4.77 -2.53
C ALA A 80 2.25 3.87 -1.41
N ALA A 81 1.57 2.77 -1.76
CA ALA A 81 1.10 1.81 -0.77
C ALA A 81 2.27 1.16 -0.03
N PHE A 82 3.30 0.73 -0.76
CA PHE A 82 4.47 0.13 -0.13
C PHE A 82 5.22 1.12 0.75
N ALA A 83 5.36 2.37 0.30
CA ALA A 83 6.02 3.40 1.10
C ALA A 83 5.27 3.65 2.41
N ALA A 84 3.93 3.70 2.34
CA ALA A 84 3.11 3.89 3.53
C ALA A 84 3.20 2.69 4.48
N ALA A 85 3.24 1.48 3.93
CA ALA A 85 3.41 0.27 4.74
C ALA A 85 4.73 0.30 5.50
N GLU A 86 5.82 0.67 4.82
CA GLU A 86 7.13 0.78 5.46
C GLU A 86 7.14 1.86 6.54
N ALA A 87 6.54 3.00 6.26
CA ALA A 87 6.46 4.09 7.24
C ALA A 87 5.70 3.66 8.48
N LYS A 88 4.60 2.93 8.30
CA LYS A 88 3.82 2.43 9.43
C LYS A 88 4.60 1.40 10.25
N VAL A 89 5.36 0.54 9.58
CA VAL A 89 6.21 -0.44 10.26
C VAL A 89 7.23 0.27 11.15
N ARG A 90 7.81 1.36 10.68
CA ARG A 90 8.76 2.15 11.48
C ARG A 90 8.04 2.84 12.64
N GLU A 91 6.87 3.39 12.39
CA GLU A 91 6.06 4.06 13.41
C GLU A 91 5.70 3.11 14.54
N LEU A 92 5.42 1.85 14.21
CA LEU A 92 5.07 0.84 15.20
C LEU A 92 6.30 0.18 15.84
N SER A 93 7.49 0.60 15.47
CA SER A 93 8.75 0.06 15.96
C SER A 93 8.92 -1.42 15.70
N LEU A 94 8.41 -1.88 14.57
CA LEU A 94 8.51 -3.28 14.16
C LEU A 94 9.82 -3.59 13.45
N CYS A 95 10.48 -2.60 12.88
CA CYS A 95 11.77 -2.80 12.22
C CYS A 95 12.84 -2.01 12.93
N ASP A 96 14.09 -2.37 12.64
CA ASP A 96 15.23 -1.68 13.21
C ASP A 96 15.44 -0.35 12.50
N THR A 97 15.34 0.75 13.25
CA THR A 97 15.56 2.09 12.72
C THR A 97 16.86 2.68 13.25
N SER A 98 17.82 1.85 13.47
CA SER A 98 19.10 2.24 14.11
C SER A 98 19.85 3.31 13.34
N SER A 99 19.44 3.64 12.14
CA SER A 99 20.04 4.72 11.37
C SER A 99 19.85 6.09 12.02
N ASN A 100 19.05 6.14 13.01
CA ASN A 100 18.81 7.38 13.74
C ASN A 100 19.84 7.62 14.81
#